data_00b9b48e2597e476cbc31c5305144ab9
#
_entry.id   00b9b48e2597e476cbc31c5305144ab9
#
_cell.length_a   1.000
_cell.length_b   1.000
_cell.length_c   1.000
_cell.angle_alpha   90.00
_cell.angle_beta   90.00
_cell.angle_gamma   90.00
#
_symmetry.space_group_name_H-M   'P 1'
#
loop_
_entity.id
_entity.type
_entity.pdbx_description
1 polymer ?
#
loop_
_entity_poly.entity_id
_entity_poly.type
_entity_poly.pdbx_seq_one_letter_code
_entity_poly.pdbx_strand_id
1 'polypeptide(L)'
;MTRPSHCRETGLASERGSVLIVVMVICLGLVTLLLYFADAVNSELQASANRVAEIEARQAVAGATRYAAHVLNNYAIDGVVPNSGIVPDPTQDYYSEALKVGDDAAGNPQFWFIGRDPNNPPATKLVFSLVDEASKLNLNTATATMLENLPLANMTADFATAIVNWRTRSQSNSSSTASEYSTLDPARVNKAAPFESTDELRLVYGATLDLILGEDTNRNGAIDPNEDDGDTTAPHDNQDGQLQPGMLEYVTAFSNQPNTTLAGGARLNITTAQGRARLANLLTGKGITAGRAATIVRNTGQGTFTSVADFYLTSRMTAAEFALIHTSVTAGTGTAVQGLVNVNTASEAVLACIPGIGLNSAPTVVAYRLANPTALTSFAWLSSVISAASFRRAGPYITDQSYQFSADIAAVGRYGRGYCREKVVFDTSLGIPRIIYRQDLSSSGWALGAEIRQDLKTTGTL
;
A
#
# COMPACT_ATOMS: atom_id res chain seq x y z
N MET A 1 84.08 -58.65 65.11
CA MET A 1 83.12 -57.59 65.42
C MET A 1 83.14 -56.57 64.29
N THR A 2 82.32 -56.71 63.35
CA THR A 2 82.20 -55.74 62.25
C THR A 2 80.73 -55.71 61.80
N ARG A 3 80.14 -54.61 61.90
CA ARG A 3 78.72 -54.32 61.43
C ARG A 3 78.73 -54.12 59.94
N PRO A 4 77.74 -54.58 59.21
CA PRO A 4 77.58 -54.25 57.84
C PRO A 4 76.75 -52.93 57.69
N SER A 5 77.19 -52.11 56.77
CA SER A 5 76.59 -50.88 56.33
C SER A 5 75.33 -51.14 55.41
N HIS A 6 74.18 -50.61 55.75
CA HIS A 6 73.02 -50.61 54.92
C HIS A 6 73.19 -49.61 53.77
N CYS A 7 73.21 -50.10 52.58
CA CYS A 7 73.00 -49.29 51.39
C CYS A 7 71.49 -48.97 51.23
N ARG A 8 71.14 -47.70 51.24
CA ARG A 8 69.79 -47.21 50.99
C ARG A 8 69.65 -47.00 49.48
N GLU A 9 68.97 -47.90 48.82
CA GLU A 9 68.52 -47.68 47.46
C GLU A 9 67.45 -46.59 47.47
N THR A 10 67.76 -45.43 46.92
CA THR A 10 66.79 -44.40 46.58
C THR A 10 66.08 -44.82 45.28
N GLY A 11 64.90 -45.37 45.46
CA GLY A 11 64.05 -45.66 44.31
C GLY A 11 63.70 -44.36 43.56
N LEU A 12 64.13 -44.27 42.31
CA LEU A 12 63.69 -43.30 41.35
C LEU A 12 62.20 -43.54 41.08
N ALA A 13 61.34 -42.78 41.75
CA ALA A 13 59.95 -42.79 41.48
C ALA A 13 59.68 -42.29 40.02
N SER A 14 59.00 -43.10 39.29
CA SER A 14 58.68 -42.97 37.89
C SER A 14 58.01 -41.64 37.58
N GLU A 15 58.71 -40.68 36.94
CA GLU A 15 58.16 -39.43 36.38
C GLU A 15 57.35 -39.65 35.09
N ARG A 16 57.08 -40.91 34.72
CA ARG A 16 56.40 -41.27 33.48
C ARG A 16 54.89 -40.86 33.44
N GLY A 17 54.21 -40.59 34.59
CA GLY A 17 52.83 -40.17 34.68
C GLY A 17 52.61 -38.70 34.41
N SER A 18 53.59 -37.82 34.71
CA SER A 18 53.39 -36.35 34.56
C SER A 18 53.43 -35.90 33.11
N VAL A 19 54.26 -36.56 32.27
CA VAL A 19 54.34 -36.24 30.83
C VAL A 19 52.98 -36.54 30.11
N LEU A 20 52.30 -37.63 30.46
CA LEU A 20 51.05 -38.02 29.90
C LEU A 20 49.97 -36.98 30.24
N ILE A 21 49.95 -36.49 31.47
CA ILE A 21 48.99 -35.45 31.92
C ILE A 21 49.26 -34.14 31.16
N VAL A 22 50.50 -33.71 30.99
CA VAL A 22 50.85 -32.49 30.24
C VAL A 22 50.44 -32.61 28.78
N VAL A 23 50.72 -33.75 28.13
CA VAL A 23 50.28 -33.98 26.74
C VAL A 23 48.80 -34.00 26.65
N MET A 24 48.04 -34.58 27.58
CA MET A 24 46.59 -34.59 27.62
C MET A 24 46.01 -33.18 27.78
N VAL A 25 46.57 -32.33 28.64
CA VAL A 25 46.18 -30.94 28.81
C VAL A 25 46.44 -30.10 27.55
N ILE A 26 47.60 -30.30 26.91
CA ILE A 26 47.93 -29.62 25.65
C ILE A 26 46.99 -30.07 24.55
N CYS A 27 46.69 -31.36 24.39
CA CYS A 27 45.76 -31.89 23.42
C CYS A 27 44.34 -31.32 23.67
N LEU A 28 43.89 -31.29 24.93
CA LEU A 28 42.58 -30.71 25.29
C LEU A 28 42.52 -29.20 24.96
N GLY A 29 43.60 -28.47 25.25
CA GLY A 29 43.75 -27.06 24.90
C GLY A 29 43.68 -26.81 23.38
N LEU A 30 44.37 -27.67 22.59
CA LEU A 30 44.33 -27.59 21.12
C LEU A 30 42.95 -27.92 20.57
N VAL A 31 42.26 -28.93 21.11
CA VAL A 31 40.90 -29.29 20.71
C VAL A 31 39.94 -28.16 21.02
N THR A 32 40.01 -27.55 22.23
CA THR A 32 39.15 -26.41 22.56
C THR A 32 39.42 -25.21 21.68
N LEU A 33 40.68 -24.94 21.33
CA LEU A 33 41.04 -23.87 20.40
C LEU A 33 40.52 -24.14 18.99
N LEU A 34 40.60 -25.37 18.48
CA LEU A 34 40.06 -25.77 17.18
C LEU A 34 38.56 -25.63 17.15
N LEU A 35 37.83 -26.04 18.21
CA LEU A 35 36.38 -25.87 18.30
C LEU A 35 35.99 -24.39 18.31
N TYR A 36 36.73 -23.57 19.05
CA TYR A 36 36.52 -22.13 19.06
C TYR A 36 36.70 -21.47 17.67
N PHE A 37 37.79 -21.83 16.96
CA PHE A 37 38.01 -21.35 15.60
C PHE A 37 36.96 -21.87 14.62
N ALA A 38 36.54 -23.14 14.74
CA ALA A 38 35.50 -23.72 13.89
C ALA A 38 34.16 -22.99 14.07
N ASP A 39 33.78 -22.66 15.31
CA ASP A 39 32.58 -21.90 15.62
C ASP A 39 32.68 -20.46 15.10
N ALA A 40 33.80 -19.79 15.30
CA ALA A 40 34.04 -18.44 14.77
C ALA A 40 33.99 -18.40 13.24
N VAL A 41 34.60 -19.35 12.54
CA VAL A 41 34.56 -19.44 11.07
C VAL A 41 33.17 -19.76 10.59
N ASN A 42 32.43 -20.66 11.24
CA ASN A 42 31.04 -20.95 10.89
C ASN A 42 30.12 -19.72 11.04
N SER A 43 30.28 -18.99 12.14
CA SER A 43 29.58 -17.73 12.39
C SER A 43 29.86 -16.68 11.30
N GLU A 44 31.12 -16.52 10.89
CA GLU A 44 31.51 -15.58 9.82
C GLU A 44 30.97 -16.03 8.45
N LEU A 45 30.95 -17.31 8.14
CA LEU A 45 30.38 -17.87 6.93
C LEU A 45 28.87 -17.63 6.88
N GLN A 46 28.14 -17.83 7.98
CA GLN A 46 26.70 -17.54 8.08
C GLN A 46 26.43 -16.04 7.92
N ALA A 47 27.19 -15.18 8.57
CA ALA A 47 27.09 -13.74 8.42
C ALA A 47 27.32 -13.28 6.97
N SER A 48 28.34 -13.84 6.32
CA SER A 48 28.62 -13.57 4.90
C SER A 48 27.50 -14.05 3.99
N ALA A 49 26.97 -15.26 4.20
CA ALA A 49 25.85 -15.81 3.43
C ALA A 49 24.58 -14.95 3.58
N ASN A 50 24.29 -14.48 4.79
CA ASN A 50 23.14 -13.60 5.05
C ASN A 50 23.29 -12.24 4.37
N ARG A 51 24.49 -11.65 4.36
CA ARG A 51 24.77 -10.40 3.62
C ARG A 51 24.55 -10.56 2.11
N VAL A 52 24.99 -11.67 1.53
CA VAL A 52 24.78 -11.96 0.11
C VAL A 52 23.29 -12.11 -0.17
N ALA A 53 22.55 -12.87 0.64
CA ALA A 53 21.12 -13.06 0.48
C ALA A 53 20.33 -11.73 0.63
N GLU A 54 20.74 -10.84 1.54
CA GLU A 54 20.15 -9.51 1.68
C GLU A 54 20.36 -8.65 0.42
N ILE A 55 21.55 -8.68 -0.16
CA ILE A 55 21.83 -7.97 -1.41
C ILE A 55 20.97 -8.53 -2.55
N GLU A 56 20.81 -9.85 -2.61
CA GLU A 56 19.96 -10.49 -3.62
C GLU A 56 18.48 -10.14 -3.43
N ALA A 57 17.97 -10.10 -2.20
CA ALA A 57 16.60 -9.66 -1.91
C ALA A 57 16.39 -8.20 -2.36
N ARG A 58 17.34 -7.30 -2.12
CA ARG A 58 17.29 -5.92 -2.61
C ARG A 58 17.31 -5.83 -4.14
N GLN A 59 18.07 -6.69 -4.82
CA GLN A 59 18.08 -6.77 -6.28
C GLN A 59 16.75 -7.33 -6.81
N ALA A 60 16.14 -8.28 -6.10
CA ALA A 60 14.81 -8.79 -6.43
C ALA A 60 13.74 -7.69 -6.32
N VAL A 61 13.76 -6.86 -5.26
CA VAL A 61 12.90 -5.67 -5.14
C VAL A 61 13.12 -4.70 -6.32
N ALA A 62 14.36 -4.45 -6.70
CA ALA A 62 14.66 -3.58 -7.84
C ALA A 62 14.17 -4.17 -9.18
N GLY A 63 14.24 -5.49 -9.34
CA GLY A 63 13.67 -6.23 -10.47
C GLY A 63 12.14 -6.11 -10.51
N ALA A 64 11.50 -6.40 -9.36
CA ALA A 64 10.05 -6.28 -9.19
C ALA A 64 9.53 -4.86 -9.44
N THR A 65 10.28 -3.84 -9.02
CA THR A 65 9.94 -2.43 -9.30
C THR A 65 9.89 -2.16 -10.80
N ARG A 66 10.84 -2.70 -11.57
CA ARG A 66 10.84 -2.57 -13.05
C ARG A 66 9.71 -3.36 -13.69
N TYR A 67 9.41 -4.54 -13.15
CA TYR A 67 8.28 -5.35 -13.59
C TYR A 67 6.94 -4.61 -13.36
N ALA A 68 6.71 -4.04 -12.18
CA ALA A 68 5.54 -3.21 -11.91
C ALA A 68 5.43 -2.02 -12.87
N ALA A 69 6.54 -1.32 -13.14
CA ALA A 69 6.55 -0.24 -14.12
C ALA A 69 6.19 -0.73 -15.52
N HIS A 70 6.66 -1.92 -15.93
CA HIS A 70 6.30 -2.53 -17.21
C HIS A 70 4.81 -2.86 -17.29
N VAL A 71 4.25 -3.47 -16.25
CA VAL A 71 2.80 -3.76 -16.16
C VAL A 71 1.99 -2.47 -16.27
N LEU A 72 2.34 -1.45 -15.49
CA LEU A 72 1.64 -0.16 -15.52
C LEU A 72 1.75 0.53 -16.89
N ASN A 73 2.90 0.47 -17.53
CA ASN A 73 3.08 1.05 -18.87
C ASN A 73 2.19 0.40 -19.94
N ASN A 74 1.88 -0.89 -19.80
CA ASN A 74 1.12 -1.64 -20.78
C ASN A 74 -0.39 -1.65 -20.50
N TYR A 75 -0.80 -1.57 -19.24
CA TYR A 75 -2.18 -1.81 -18.83
C TYR A 75 -2.86 -0.62 -18.14
N ALA A 76 -2.14 0.35 -17.61
CA ALA A 76 -2.71 1.53 -16.96
C ALA A 76 -2.82 2.73 -17.92
N ILE A 77 -3.37 2.51 -19.11
CA ILE A 77 -3.49 3.52 -20.16
C ILE A 77 -4.78 4.34 -19.93
N ASP A 78 -4.70 5.67 -20.07
CA ASP A 78 -5.84 6.61 -19.92
C ASP A 78 -6.59 6.49 -18.58
N GLY A 79 -5.87 6.14 -17.50
CA GLY A 79 -6.47 5.99 -16.17
C GLY A 79 -7.22 4.68 -15.96
N VAL A 80 -7.07 3.73 -16.87
CA VAL A 80 -7.60 2.37 -16.70
C VAL A 80 -6.76 1.64 -15.64
N VAL A 81 -7.44 1.02 -14.69
CA VAL A 81 -6.78 0.20 -13.67
C VAL A 81 -6.38 -1.13 -14.29
N PRO A 82 -5.13 -1.59 -14.14
CA PRO A 82 -4.74 -2.93 -14.53
C PRO A 82 -5.67 -3.95 -13.87
N ASN A 83 -6.14 -4.91 -14.65
CA ASN A 83 -7.09 -5.95 -14.22
C ASN A 83 -8.50 -5.47 -13.84
N SER A 84 -8.91 -4.29 -14.33
CA SER A 84 -10.33 -3.85 -14.27
C SER A 84 -10.98 -3.88 -12.87
N GLY A 85 -10.23 -3.65 -11.78
CA GLY A 85 -10.74 -3.72 -10.41
C GLY A 85 -11.15 -5.13 -9.95
N ILE A 86 -10.83 -6.16 -10.70
CA ILE A 86 -10.96 -7.55 -10.29
C ILE A 86 -9.72 -7.91 -9.47
N VAL A 87 -9.92 -8.66 -8.40
CA VAL A 87 -8.82 -9.31 -7.67
C VAL A 87 -7.96 -10.03 -8.71
N PRO A 88 -6.68 -9.71 -8.83
CA PRO A 88 -5.80 -10.44 -9.75
C PRO A 88 -5.88 -11.91 -9.41
N ASP A 89 -5.95 -12.76 -10.43
CA ASP A 89 -5.77 -14.19 -10.21
C ASP A 89 -4.43 -14.39 -9.50
N PRO A 90 -4.41 -14.86 -8.24
CA PRO A 90 -3.16 -15.02 -7.49
C PRO A 90 -2.20 -15.99 -8.15
N THR A 91 -2.65 -16.71 -9.20
CA THR A 91 -1.84 -17.70 -9.90
C THR A 91 -1.10 -17.12 -11.11
N GLN A 92 -1.36 -15.86 -11.54
CA GLN A 92 -0.85 -15.43 -12.84
C GLN A 92 0.15 -14.25 -12.82
N ASP A 93 -0.16 -13.11 -12.19
CA ASP A 93 0.64 -11.91 -12.48
C ASP A 93 1.43 -11.32 -11.30
N TYR A 94 1.10 -11.65 -10.06
CA TYR A 94 1.67 -10.96 -8.88
C TYR A 94 2.10 -11.90 -7.76
N TYR A 95 1.86 -13.20 -7.95
CA TYR A 95 2.24 -14.22 -7.00
C TYR A 95 3.61 -14.78 -7.34
N SER A 96 4.55 -14.64 -6.42
CA SER A 96 5.85 -15.31 -6.42
C SER A 96 6.58 -15.37 -7.77
N GLU A 97 7.04 -14.24 -8.27
CA GLU A 97 7.98 -14.24 -9.40
C GLU A 97 9.40 -14.56 -8.91
N ALA A 98 9.94 -15.68 -9.35
CA ALA A 98 11.33 -16.02 -9.12
C ALA A 98 12.22 -15.34 -10.16
N LEU A 99 13.20 -14.56 -9.73
CA LEU A 99 14.30 -14.16 -10.59
C LEU A 99 15.18 -15.38 -10.84
N LYS A 100 15.01 -16.02 -11.99
CA LYS A 100 15.81 -17.18 -12.39
C LYS A 100 17.27 -16.78 -12.57
N VAL A 101 18.13 -17.15 -11.64
CA VAL A 101 19.57 -16.90 -11.69
C VAL A 101 20.34 -18.20 -11.99
N GLY A 102 19.65 -19.30 -12.27
CA GLY A 102 20.22 -20.63 -12.55
C GLY A 102 19.15 -21.72 -12.57
N ASP A 103 19.58 -22.96 -12.69
CA ASP A 103 18.70 -24.13 -12.73
C ASP A 103 18.24 -24.60 -11.34
N ASP A 104 18.84 -24.10 -10.26
CA ASP A 104 18.45 -24.40 -8.88
C ASP A 104 17.34 -23.44 -8.42
N ALA A 105 16.12 -23.93 -8.41
CA ALA A 105 14.95 -23.13 -8.00
C ALA A 105 15.05 -22.64 -6.55
N ALA A 106 15.61 -23.42 -5.64
CA ALA A 106 15.78 -23.06 -4.23
C ALA A 106 16.85 -21.97 -4.03
N GLY A 107 17.81 -21.87 -4.94
CA GLY A 107 18.86 -20.85 -4.95
C GLY A 107 18.44 -19.51 -5.55
N ASN A 108 17.23 -19.39 -6.09
CA ASN A 108 16.80 -18.17 -6.75
C ASN A 108 16.11 -17.19 -5.77
N PRO A 109 16.44 -15.89 -5.82
CA PRO A 109 15.66 -14.86 -5.11
C PRO A 109 14.23 -14.82 -5.62
N GLN A 110 13.29 -14.55 -4.71
CA GLN A 110 11.86 -14.47 -5.00
C GLN A 110 11.28 -13.15 -4.51
N PHE A 111 10.22 -12.66 -5.18
CA PHE A 111 9.49 -11.49 -4.74
C PHE A 111 7.98 -11.66 -4.90
N TRP A 112 7.21 -10.89 -4.13
CA TRP A 112 5.75 -10.84 -4.12
C TRP A 112 5.29 -9.39 -4.09
N PHE A 113 4.13 -9.12 -4.69
CA PHE A 113 3.44 -7.84 -4.56
C PHE A 113 2.30 -7.97 -3.55
N ILE A 114 2.46 -7.39 -2.38
CA ILE A 114 1.43 -7.41 -1.33
C ILE A 114 0.35 -6.39 -1.72
N GLY A 115 -0.85 -6.87 -1.98
CA GLY A 115 -1.98 -6.09 -2.45
C GLY A 115 -3.15 -6.06 -1.50
N ARG A 116 -4.31 -5.65 -2.04
CA ARG A 116 -5.58 -5.59 -1.33
C ARG A 116 -6.70 -6.09 -2.21
N ASP A 117 -7.69 -6.75 -1.60
CA ASP A 117 -8.96 -7.05 -2.25
C ASP A 117 -9.97 -5.97 -1.90
N PRO A 118 -10.33 -5.09 -2.83
CA PRO A 118 -11.28 -4.02 -2.57
C PRO A 118 -12.71 -4.52 -2.30
N ASN A 119 -12.99 -5.79 -2.60
CA ASN A 119 -14.31 -6.38 -2.51
C ASN A 119 -14.50 -7.23 -1.25
N ASN A 120 -13.41 -7.60 -0.59
CA ASN A 120 -13.45 -8.47 0.58
C ASN A 120 -12.41 -8.05 1.64
N PRO A 121 -12.46 -6.81 2.13
CA PRO A 121 -11.67 -6.38 3.27
C PRO A 121 -12.42 -6.69 4.60
N PRO A 122 -11.69 -6.85 5.70
CA PRO A 122 -10.28 -7.17 5.83
C PRO A 122 -10.01 -8.66 5.53
N ALA A 123 -8.84 -8.95 4.99
CA ALA A 123 -8.53 -10.28 4.52
C ALA A 123 -7.98 -11.18 5.64
N THR A 124 -8.45 -12.43 5.68
CA THR A 124 -7.83 -13.49 6.48
C THR A 124 -6.59 -14.08 5.80
N LYS A 125 -6.38 -13.77 4.52
CA LYS A 125 -5.27 -14.23 3.70
C LYS A 125 -4.66 -13.09 2.91
N LEU A 126 -3.37 -13.21 2.63
CA LEU A 126 -2.66 -12.30 1.76
C LEU A 126 -3.28 -12.25 0.36
N VAL A 127 -3.36 -11.05 -0.17
CA VAL A 127 -3.75 -10.76 -1.55
C VAL A 127 -2.52 -10.21 -2.27
N PHE A 128 -2.32 -10.65 -3.51
CA PHE A 128 -1.18 -10.23 -4.32
C PHE A 128 -1.65 -9.39 -5.49
N SER A 129 -1.31 -8.09 -5.48
CA SER A 129 -1.69 -7.13 -6.53
C SER A 129 -0.94 -5.82 -6.39
N LEU A 130 -1.03 -4.98 -7.42
CA LEU A 130 -0.79 -3.54 -7.28
C LEU A 130 -2.03 -2.90 -6.63
N VAL A 131 -1.81 -1.84 -5.86
CA VAL A 131 -2.89 -1.12 -5.18
C VAL A 131 -3.13 0.22 -5.88
N ASP A 132 -4.38 0.49 -6.22
CA ASP A 132 -4.81 1.77 -6.74
C ASP A 132 -4.85 2.83 -5.63
N GLU A 133 -4.05 3.87 -5.72
CA GLU A 133 -4.06 4.96 -4.74
C GLU A 133 -5.34 5.80 -4.81
N ALA A 134 -6.06 5.81 -5.94
CA ALA A 134 -7.37 6.45 -6.02
C ALA A 134 -8.48 5.61 -5.36
N SER A 135 -8.22 4.37 -4.93
CA SER A 135 -9.16 3.59 -4.12
C SER A 135 -9.31 4.09 -2.67
N LYS A 136 -8.48 5.05 -2.25
CA LYS A 136 -8.33 5.53 -0.88
C LYS A 136 -8.75 7.01 -0.76
N LEU A 137 -9.08 7.44 0.46
CA LEU A 137 -9.32 8.85 0.77
C LEU A 137 -8.00 9.63 0.74
N ASN A 138 -7.96 10.72 -0.01
CA ASN A 138 -6.77 11.56 -0.03
C ASN A 138 -6.73 12.51 1.17
N LEU A 139 -5.71 12.38 2.01
CA LEU A 139 -5.47 13.21 3.19
C LEU A 139 -5.44 14.71 2.86
N ASN A 140 -5.10 15.08 1.63
CA ASN A 140 -4.99 16.47 1.20
C ASN A 140 -6.32 17.11 0.80
N THR A 141 -7.37 16.30 0.60
CA THR A 141 -8.68 16.80 0.12
C THR A 141 -9.86 16.31 0.96
N ALA A 142 -9.75 15.16 1.64
CA ALA A 142 -10.81 14.61 2.48
C ALA A 142 -11.27 15.61 3.54
N THR A 143 -12.58 15.75 3.74
CA THR A 143 -13.15 16.58 4.79
C THR A 143 -13.05 15.88 6.15
N ALA A 144 -13.15 16.64 7.25
CA ALA A 144 -13.19 16.04 8.59
C ALA A 144 -14.32 15.00 8.71
N THR A 145 -15.51 15.31 8.18
CA THR A 145 -16.65 14.36 8.19
C THR A 145 -16.37 13.08 7.40
N MET A 146 -15.65 13.16 6.26
CA MET A 146 -15.27 11.95 5.52
C MET A 146 -14.30 11.10 6.31
N LEU A 147 -13.33 11.71 6.98
CA LEU A 147 -12.36 11.01 7.82
C LEU A 147 -13.02 10.42 9.08
N GLU A 148 -13.94 11.14 9.71
CA GLU A 148 -14.68 10.69 10.89
C GLU A 148 -15.55 9.44 10.60
N ASN A 149 -16.03 9.29 9.36
CA ASN A 149 -16.83 8.14 8.92
C ASN A 149 -16.01 6.88 8.63
N LEU A 150 -14.68 6.91 8.75
CA LEU A 150 -13.87 5.70 8.65
C LEU A 150 -14.21 4.72 9.78
N PRO A 151 -14.30 3.41 9.51
CA PRO A 151 -14.67 2.41 10.50
C PRO A 151 -13.49 2.06 11.44
N LEU A 152 -12.99 3.06 12.15
CA LEU A 152 -11.88 2.93 13.09
C LEU A 152 -12.42 3.02 14.53
N ALA A 153 -12.05 2.06 15.38
CA ALA A 153 -12.59 1.91 16.73
C ALA A 153 -12.45 3.17 17.61
N ASN A 154 -11.37 3.93 17.45
CA ASN A 154 -11.05 5.12 18.26
C ASN A 154 -11.08 6.42 17.43
N MET A 155 -11.75 6.43 16.27
CA MET A 155 -11.85 7.64 15.44
C MET A 155 -12.74 8.68 16.14
N THR A 156 -12.27 9.92 16.21
CA THR A 156 -13.00 11.04 16.82
C THR A 156 -13.07 12.22 15.86
N ALA A 157 -14.10 13.06 16.03
CA ALA A 157 -14.25 14.31 15.28
C ALA A 157 -13.05 15.26 15.51
N ASP A 158 -12.49 15.25 16.72
CA ASP A 158 -11.33 16.07 17.08
C ASP A 158 -10.07 15.62 16.29
N PHE A 159 -9.82 14.32 16.20
CA PHE A 159 -8.70 13.79 15.42
C PHE A 159 -8.88 14.03 13.91
N ALA A 160 -10.08 13.81 13.37
CA ALA A 160 -10.41 14.15 11.99
C ALA A 160 -10.17 15.65 11.68
N THR A 161 -10.55 16.52 12.62
CA THR A 161 -10.30 17.96 12.52
C THR A 161 -8.81 18.28 12.64
N ALA A 162 -8.06 17.61 13.52
CA ALA A 162 -6.61 17.78 13.65
C ALA A 162 -5.87 17.42 12.34
N ILE A 163 -6.30 16.38 11.62
CA ILE A 163 -5.75 16.02 10.31
C ILE A 163 -5.98 17.14 9.29
N VAL A 164 -7.19 17.70 9.22
CA VAL A 164 -7.49 18.81 8.32
C VAL A 164 -6.66 20.06 8.68
N ASN A 165 -6.55 20.36 9.97
CA ASN A 165 -5.76 21.48 10.47
C ASN A 165 -4.25 21.32 10.18
N TRP A 166 -3.73 20.09 10.25
CA TRP A 166 -2.32 19.80 9.93
C TRP A 166 -1.88 20.31 8.55
N ARG A 167 -2.74 20.18 7.55
CA ARG A 167 -2.47 20.60 6.18
C ARG A 167 -2.89 22.03 5.87
N THR A 168 -3.75 22.64 6.70
CA THR A 168 -4.36 23.94 6.41
C THR A 168 -3.54 25.07 7.00
N ARG A 169 -3.19 26.06 6.15
CA ARG A 169 -2.55 27.27 6.62
C ARG A 169 -3.58 28.13 7.34
N SER A 170 -3.50 28.23 8.65
CA SER A 170 -4.35 29.15 9.41
C SER A 170 -3.99 30.59 9.05
N GLN A 171 -4.98 31.35 8.59
CA GLN A 171 -4.81 32.80 8.33
C GLN A 171 -4.94 33.64 9.61
N SER A 172 -5.34 33.06 10.72
CA SER A 172 -5.48 33.74 12.00
C SER A 172 -4.48 33.20 13.00
N ASN A 173 -3.68 34.07 13.62
CA ASN A 173 -2.75 33.77 14.70
C ASN A 173 -3.44 33.31 16.02
N SER A 174 -4.74 33.07 15.99
CA SER A 174 -5.59 32.72 17.15
C SER A 174 -6.10 31.30 17.16
N SER A 175 -5.44 30.35 16.46
CA SER A 175 -5.94 28.97 16.47
C SER A 175 -5.42 28.21 17.69
N SER A 176 -6.35 27.64 18.45
CA SER A 176 -6.15 26.66 19.50
C SER A 176 -5.18 25.53 19.11
N THR A 177 -5.13 25.17 17.84
CA THR A 177 -4.24 24.16 17.26
C THR A 177 -2.74 24.46 17.40
N ALA A 178 -2.31 25.71 17.30
CA ALA A 178 -0.90 26.06 17.51
C ALA A 178 -0.47 25.85 18.97
N SER A 179 -1.41 26.01 19.92
CA SER A 179 -1.14 25.78 21.34
C SER A 179 -1.04 24.29 21.69
N GLU A 180 -1.82 23.43 21.03
CA GLU A 180 -1.82 21.98 21.27
C GLU A 180 -0.47 21.33 20.93
N TYR A 181 0.10 21.66 19.75
CA TYR A 181 1.40 21.15 19.33
C TYR A 181 2.56 21.68 20.21
N SER A 182 2.44 22.89 20.76
CA SER A 182 3.46 23.47 21.66
C SER A 182 3.48 22.84 23.05
N THR A 183 2.42 22.15 23.46
CA THR A 183 2.33 21.43 24.74
C THR A 183 2.90 20.02 24.68
N LEU A 184 3.21 19.50 23.49
CA LEU A 184 3.81 18.19 23.31
C LEU A 184 5.26 18.14 23.79
N ASP A 185 5.73 16.98 24.17
CA ASP A 185 7.14 16.73 24.49
C ASP A 185 7.73 15.70 23.51
N PRO A 186 8.66 16.09 22.62
CA PRO A 186 9.11 17.46 22.35
C PRO A 186 8.05 18.34 21.70
N ALA A 187 8.07 19.63 21.98
CA ALA A 187 7.19 20.62 21.37
C ALA A 187 7.31 20.62 19.85
N ARG A 188 6.18 20.71 19.16
CA ARG A 188 6.10 20.66 17.69
C ARG A 188 5.35 21.87 17.14
N VAL A 189 5.42 22.03 15.84
CA VAL A 189 4.68 23.05 15.10
C VAL A 189 3.81 22.35 14.05
N ASN A 190 2.59 22.82 13.86
CA ASN A 190 1.72 22.37 12.78
C ASN A 190 2.39 22.61 11.42
N LYS A 191 2.36 21.61 10.52
CA LYS A 191 3.00 21.70 9.20
C LYS A 191 2.42 22.82 8.34
N ALA A 192 1.12 23.06 8.39
CA ALA A 192 0.41 24.06 7.57
C ALA A 192 0.69 23.92 6.06
N ALA A 193 0.90 22.71 5.59
CA ALA A 193 1.20 22.33 4.22
C ALA A 193 0.65 20.92 3.91
N PRO A 194 0.40 20.56 2.63
CA PRO A 194 -0.09 19.24 2.27
C PRO A 194 0.76 18.09 2.82
N PHE A 195 0.11 16.95 3.06
CA PHE A 195 0.78 15.69 3.37
C PHE A 195 1.63 15.26 2.16
N GLU A 196 2.88 14.89 2.40
CA GLU A 196 3.78 14.30 1.41
C GLU A 196 3.76 12.77 1.47
N SER A 197 3.43 12.23 2.66
CA SER A 197 3.23 10.80 2.88
C SER A 197 2.16 10.54 3.93
N THR A 198 1.64 9.32 3.95
CA THR A 198 0.66 8.90 4.96
C THR A 198 1.29 8.72 6.35
N ASP A 199 2.62 8.48 6.44
CA ASP A 199 3.31 8.32 7.71
C ASP A 199 3.38 9.62 8.53
N GLU A 200 3.16 10.78 7.90
CA GLU A 200 3.03 12.06 8.61
C GLU A 200 1.86 12.08 9.59
N LEU A 201 0.87 11.18 9.45
CA LEU A 201 -0.22 11.03 10.42
C LEU A 201 0.29 10.83 11.85
N ARG A 202 1.44 10.20 12.03
CA ARG A 202 2.10 10.02 13.35
C ARG A 202 2.50 11.33 14.03
N LEU A 203 2.55 12.42 13.27
CA LEU A 203 2.90 13.75 13.77
C LEU A 203 1.67 14.59 14.10
N VAL A 204 0.48 14.17 13.68
CA VAL A 204 -0.78 14.87 13.94
C VAL A 204 -1.15 14.74 15.40
N TYR A 205 -1.64 15.83 15.99
CA TYR A 205 -2.09 15.85 17.39
C TYR A 205 -3.22 14.84 17.62
N GLY A 206 -3.13 14.06 18.68
CA GLY A 206 -4.08 12.99 19.01
C GLY A 206 -3.86 11.66 18.26
N ALA A 207 -2.82 11.56 17.42
CA ALA A 207 -2.48 10.32 16.75
C ALA A 207 -1.96 9.27 17.74
N THR A 208 -2.53 8.06 17.68
CA THR A 208 -2.03 6.87 18.38
C THR A 208 -1.65 5.80 17.36
N LEU A 209 -0.83 4.84 17.76
CA LEU A 209 -0.47 3.72 16.88
C LEU A 209 -1.70 2.88 16.51
N ASP A 210 -2.61 2.68 17.47
CA ASP A 210 -3.85 1.94 17.24
C ASP A 210 -4.75 2.61 16.20
N LEU A 211 -4.85 3.96 16.18
CA LEU A 211 -5.57 4.68 15.13
C LEU A 211 -4.89 4.57 13.76
N ILE A 212 -3.56 4.57 13.75
CA ILE A 212 -2.77 4.61 12.50
C ILE A 212 -2.64 3.23 11.88
N LEU A 213 -2.25 2.23 12.67
CA LEU A 213 -1.96 0.87 12.22
C LEU A 213 -3.14 -0.08 12.46
N GLY A 214 -3.93 0.16 13.54
CA GLY A 214 -4.88 -0.83 14.03
C GLY A 214 -4.12 -2.09 14.47
N GLU A 215 -4.69 -3.23 14.20
CA GLU A 215 -4.08 -4.53 14.44
C GLU A 215 -3.02 -4.89 13.38
N ASP A 216 -3.10 -4.33 12.15
CA ASP A 216 -2.17 -4.60 11.04
C ASP A 216 -0.83 -3.87 11.24
N THR A 217 0.00 -4.42 12.12
CA THR A 217 1.30 -3.84 12.48
C THR A 217 2.31 -3.87 11.36
N ASN A 218 2.31 -4.96 10.60
CA ASN A 218 3.21 -5.15 9.47
C ASN A 218 2.65 -4.59 8.16
N ARG A 219 1.41 -4.09 8.14
CA ARG A 219 0.75 -3.46 6.98
C ARG A 219 0.61 -4.39 5.77
N ASN A 220 0.39 -5.68 6.00
CA ASN A 220 0.23 -6.64 4.92
C ASN A 220 -1.24 -6.84 4.49
N GLY A 221 -2.20 -6.36 5.30
CA GLY A 221 -3.65 -6.44 5.04
C GLY A 221 -4.23 -7.82 5.28
N ALA A 222 -3.52 -8.70 5.98
CA ALA A 222 -3.99 -10.01 6.39
C ALA A 222 -3.68 -10.21 7.88
N ILE A 223 -4.53 -10.97 8.56
CA ILE A 223 -4.35 -11.23 9.99
C ILE A 223 -3.21 -12.23 10.20
N ASP A 224 -2.24 -11.85 11.00
CA ASP A 224 -1.14 -12.68 11.43
C ASP A 224 -1.36 -13.18 12.89
N PRO A 225 -0.73 -14.29 13.33
CA PRO A 225 -0.95 -14.83 14.68
C PRO A 225 -0.67 -13.88 15.84
N ASN A 226 0.18 -12.87 15.64
CA ASN A 226 0.47 -11.83 16.64
C ASN A 226 -0.50 -10.63 16.57
N GLU A 227 -1.45 -10.66 15.66
CA GLU A 227 -2.49 -9.67 15.45
C GLU A 227 -3.88 -10.21 15.83
N ASP A 228 -3.93 -11.44 16.42
CA ASP A 228 -5.11 -12.13 16.95
C ASP A 228 -4.73 -12.88 18.24
N ASP A 229 -3.90 -12.28 19.11
CA ASP A 229 -3.43 -12.86 20.37
C ASP A 229 -3.92 -12.12 21.64
N GLY A 230 -4.79 -11.15 21.46
CA GLY A 230 -5.39 -10.32 22.51
C GLY A 230 -4.37 -9.34 23.08
N ASP A 231 -4.15 -9.42 24.39
CA ASP A 231 -3.23 -8.54 25.11
C ASP A 231 -1.81 -9.12 25.22
N THR A 232 -1.50 -10.22 24.51
CA THR A 232 -0.22 -10.91 24.65
C THR A 232 0.92 -10.13 24.00
N THR A 233 0.70 -9.57 22.82
CA THR A 233 1.64 -8.67 22.13
C THR A 233 0.94 -7.38 21.72
N ALA A 234 1.70 -6.33 21.45
CA ALA A 234 1.14 -5.09 20.93
C ALA A 234 1.13 -5.16 19.37
N PRO A 235 0.08 -4.65 18.71
CA PRO A 235 -1.08 -3.91 19.27
C PRO A 235 -2.05 -4.84 19.98
N HIS A 236 -2.86 -4.27 20.90
CA HIS A 236 -3.95 -5.02 21.50
C HIS A 236 -5.04 -5.28 20.47
N ASP A 237 -5.54 -6.50 20.43
CA ASP A 237 -6.61 -6.96 19.54
C ASP A 237 -7.76 -7.58 20.36
N ASN A 238 -8.86 -7.92 19.71
CA ASN A 238 -10.05 -8.45 20.37
C ASN A 238 -10.21 -9.97 20.21
N GLN A 239 -9.27 -10.67 19.57
CA GLN A 239 -9.26 -12.11 19.30
C GLN A 239 -10.54 -12.61 18.57
N ASP A 240 -11.06 -11.82 17.63
CA ASP A 240 -12.24 -12.21 16.85
C ASP A 240 -11.90 -12.89 15.52
N GLY A 241 -10.63 -13.06 15.19
CA GLY A 241 -10.13 -13.66 13.97
C GLY A 241 -10.36 -12.81 12.72
N GLN A 242 -10.63 -11.50 12.90
CA GLN A 242 -10.80 -10.55 11.81
C GLN A 242 -9.82 -9.40 11.98
N LEU A 243 -9.10 -9.06 10.92
CA LEU A 243 -8.19 -7.93 10.94
C LEU A 243 -8.96 -6.61 11.03
N GLN A 244 -8.63 -5.79 12.01
CA GLN A 244 -9.12 -4.41 12.16
C GLN A 244 -8.00 -3.42 11.82
N PRO A 245 -7.81 -3.09 10.52
CA PRO A 245 -6.71 -2.24 10.11
C PRO A 245 -6.93 -0.79 10.54
N GLY A 246 -5.83 -0.07 10.74
CA GLY A 246 -5.87 1.34 11.07
C GLY A 246 -6.06 2.26 9.85
N MET A 247 -5.92 3.56 10.09
CA MET A 247 -6.16 4.60 9.09
C MET A 247 -5.31 4.43 7.82
N LEU A 248 -4.07 3.92 7.91
CA LEU A 248 -3.17 3.75 6.77
C LEU A 248 -3.73 2.85 5.67
N GLU A 249 -4.68 1.96 6.01
CA GLU A 249 -5.35 1.12 5.03
C GLU A 249 -6.25 1.95 4.09
N TYR A 250 -6.90 2.98 4.62
CA TYR A 250 -7.98 3.71 3.95
C TYR A 250 -7.58 5.06 3.35
N VAL A 251 -6.35 5.55 3.62
CA VAL A 251 -5.93 6.88 3.20
C VAL A 251 -4.70 6.88 2.31
N THR A 252 -4.56 7.94 1.51
CA THR A 252 -3.42 8.21 0.64
C THR A 252 -3.05 9.70 0.66
N ALA A 253 -1.84 10.03 0.23
CA ALA A 253 -1.43 11.40 -0.08
C ALA A 253 -1.28 11.65 -1.60
N PHE A 254 -1.45 10.62 -2.44
CA PHE A 254 -0.93 10.62 -3.81
C PHE A 254 -1.98 10.72 -4.90
N SER A 255 -3.28 10.43 -4.65
CA SER A 255 -4.30 10.37 -5.72
C SER A 255 -4.48 11.72 -6.42
N ASN A 256 -4.29 11.72 -7.75
CA ASN A 256 -4.30 12.91 -8.58
C ASN A 256 -4.70 12.57 -10.02
N GLN A 257 -5.78 13.16 -10.52
CA GLN A 257 -6.29 12.96 -11.87
C GLN A 257 -5.88 14.13 -12.77
N PRO A 258 -5.09 13.91 -13.84
CA PRO A 258 -4.67 15.00 -14.74
C PRO A 258 -5.85 15.59 -15.50
N ASN A 259 -5.83 16.89 -15.73
CA ASN A 259 -6.78 17.58 -16.63
C ASN A 259 -6.32 17.58 -18.10
N THR A 260 -5.41 16.67 -18.43
CA THR A 260 -4.97 16.38 -19.80
C THR A 260 -5.31 14.95 -20.17
N THR A 261 -5.54 14.70 -21.46
CA THR A 261 -5.64 13.35 -22.02
C THR A 261 -4.25 12.78 -22.24
N LEU A 262 -4.13 11.46 -22.42
CA LEU A 262 -2.84 10.81 -22.75
C LEU A 262 -2.18 11.39 -24.03
N ALA A 263 -3.00 11.84 -25.00
CA ALA A 263 -2.52 12.53 -26.19
C ALA A 263 -1.99 13.96 -25.92
N GLY A 264 -1.92 14.40 -24.67
CA GLY A 264 -1.43 15.71 -24.25
C GLY A 264 -2.42 16.86 -24.44
N GLY A 265 -3.64 16.60 -24.95
CA GLY A 265 -4.70 17.61 -25.07
C GLY A 265 -5.37 17.91 -23.74
N ALA A 266 -5.80 19.17 -23.52
CA ALA A 266 -6.58 19.52 -22.33
C ALA A 266 -7.96 18.85 -22.38
N ARG A 267 -8.41 18.28 -21.24
CA ARG A 267 -9.79 17.80 -21.09
C ARG A 267 -10.75 18.98 -21.17
N LEU A 268 -11.92 18.71 -21.73
CA LEU A 268 -12.96 19.74 -21.86
C LEU A 268 -13.56 20.07 -20.49
N ASN A 269 -13.31 21.28 -20.01
CA ASN A 269 -13.91 21.72 -18.74
C ASN A 269 -15.38 22.10 -18.96
N ILE A 270 -16.29 21.24 -18.49
CA ILE A 270 -17.73 21.40 -18.66
C ILE A 270 -18.34 22.49 -17.77
N THR A 271 -17.61 22.99 -16.76
CA THR A 271 -18.09 24.07 -15.88
C THR A 271 -17.98 25.43 -16.53
N THR A 272 -17.15 25.58 -17.56
CA THR A 272 -16.93 26.87 -18.27
C THR A 272 -17.82 27.02 -19.49
N ALA A 273 -18.22 28.26 -19.82
CA ALA A 273 -18.98 28.56 -21.02
C ALA A 273 -18.20 28.14 -22.30
N GLN A 274 -16.88 28.37 -22.32
CA GLN A 274 -16.01 27.99 -23.45
C GLN A 274 -15.96 26.47 -23.64
N GLY A 275 -15.89 25.70 -22.54
CA GLY A 275 -15.93 24.25 -22.61
C GLY A 275 -17.26 23.75 -23.16
N ARG A 276 -18.38 24.26 -22.64
CA ARG A 276 -19.72 23.90 -23.14
C ARG A 276 -19.90 24.21 -24.63
N ALA A 277 -19.40 25.35 -25.11
CA ALA A 277 -19.44 25.70 -26.53
C ALA A 277 -18.71 24.68 -27.44
N ARG A 278 -17.71 23.99 -26.92
CA ARG A 278 -16.97 22.95 -27.67
C ARG A 278 -17.54 21.53 -27.49
N LEU A 279 -18.54 21.36 -26.62
CA LEU A 279 -19.12 20.05 -26.31
C LEU A 279 -19.68 19.33 -27.54
N ALA A 280 -20.39 20.03 -28.42
CA ALA A 280 -20.94 19.45 -29.65
C ALA A 280 -19.84 18.80 -30.52
N ASN A 281 -18.73 19.49 -30.69
CA ASN A 281 -17.58 18.99 -31.48
C ASN A 281 -16.93 17.78 -30.83
N LEU A 282 -16.81 17.78 -29.49
CA LEU A 282 -16.29 16.62 -28.75
C LEU A 282 -17.20 15.40 -28.97
N LEU A 283 -18.53 15.56 -28.79
CA LEU A 283 -19.51 14.49 -28.93
C LEU A 283 -19.49 13.88 -30.34
N THR A 284 -19.53 14.73 -31.38
CA THR A 284 -19.47 14.24 -32.77
C THR A 284 -18.13 13.61 -33.12
N GLY A 285 -17.03 14.15 -32.62
CA GLY A 285 -15.68 13.57 -32.78
C GLY A 285 -15.52 12.20 -32.10
N LYS A 286 -16.35 11.89 -31.11
CA LYS A 286 -16.38 10.57 -30.42
C LYS A 286 -17.47 9.63 -31.00
N GLY A 287 -18.07 9.96 -32.15
CA GLY A 287 -19.01 9.10 -32.85
C GLY A 287 -20.48 9.26 -32.47
N ILE A 288 -20.83 10.25 -31.63
CA ILE A 288 -22.24 10.59 -31.34
C ILE A 288 -22.81 11.37 -32.51
N THR A 289 -23.99 10.99 -33.02
CA THR A 289 -24.60 11.64 -34.16
C THR A 289 -24.91 13.14 -33.89
N ALA A 290 -24.82 14.00 -34.91
CA ALA A 290 -25.00 15.44 -34.76
C ALA A 290 -26.37 15.83 -34.13
N GLY A 291 -27.45 15.12 -34.48
CA GLY A 291 -28.78 15.34 -33.88
C GLY A 291 -28.81 14.97 -32.38
N ARG A 292 -28.16 13.88 -31.99
CA ARG A 292 -28.05 13.47 -30.60
C ARG A 292 -27.15 14.43 -29.82
N ALA A 293 -26.02 14.83 -30.38
CA ALA A 293 -25.10 15.82 -29.79
C ALA A 293 -25.82 17.15 -29.55
N ALA A 294 -26.62 17.66 -30.50
CA ALA A 294 -27.42 18.85 -30.33
C ALA A 294 -28.46 18.71 -29.19
N THR A 295 -29.05 17.52 -29.02
CA THR A 295 -29.98 17.25 -27.92
C THR A 295 -29.26 17.26 -26.56
N ILE A 296 -28.10 16.63 -26.45
CA ILE A 296 -27.26 16.62 -25.24
C ILE A 296 -26.89 18.07 -24.87
N VAL A 297 -26.35 18.83 -25.82
CA VAL A 297 -25.99 20.25 -25.62
C VAL A 297 -27.18 21.09 -25.17
N ARG A 298 -28.36 20.89 -25.75
CA ARG A 298 -29.58 21.58 -25.32
C ARG A 298 -29.97 21.20 -23.88
N ASN A 299 -29.86 19.94 -23.48
CA ASN A 299 -30.17 19.51 -22.13
C ASN A 299 -29.20 20.12 -21.10
N THR A 300 -27.95 20.30 -21.45
CA THR A 300 -26.95 20.95 -20.58
C THR A 300 -27.14 22.45 -20.47
N GLY A 301 -27.72 23.10 -21.51
CA GLY A 301 -28.09 24.52 -21.51
C GLY A 301 -26.96 25.46 -21.05
N GLN A 302 -27.34 26.48 -20.28
CA GLN A 302 -26.44 27.44 -19.62
C GLN A 302 -26.12 27.01 -18.16
N GLY A 303 -26.43 25.76 -17.79
CA GLY A 303 -26.27 25.29 -16.43
C GLY A 303 -24.80 25.34 -15.95
N THR A 304 -24.63 25.62 -14.66
CA THR A 304 -23.35 25.44 -13.97
C THR A 304 -23.32 24.05 -13.37
N PHE A 305 -22.26 23.28 -13.63
CA PHE A 305 -22.09 21.93 -13.10
C PHE A 305 -21.06 21.96 -11.98
N THR A 306 -21.34 21.26 -10.89
CA THR A 306 -20.41 21.09 -9.76
C THR A 306 -19.48 19.91 -9.94
N SER A 307 -19.84 18.96 -10.82
CA SER A 307 -19.08 17.75 -11.09
C SER A 307 -19.41 17.16 -12.46
N VAL A 308 -18.60 16.20 -12.90
CA VAL A 308 -18.87 15.42 -14.11
C VAL A 308 -20.11 14.54 -13.94
N ALA A 309 -20.41 14.07 -12.72
CA ALA A 309 -21.63 13.32 -12.42
C ALA A 309 -22.91 14.16 -12.57
N ASP A 310 -22.88 15.41 -12.13
CA ASP A 310 -24.00 16.35 -12.33
C ASP A 310 -24.22 16.67 -13.81
N PHE A 311 -23.12 16.85 -14.56
CA PHE A 311 -23.18 16.98 -16.02
C PHE A 311 -23.80 15.74 -16.69
N TYR A 312 -23.39 14.53 -16.30
CA TYR A 312 -23.94 13.27 -16.83
C TYR A 312 -25.46 13.20 -16.64
N LEU A 313 -25.96 13.40 -15.43
CA LEU A 313 -27.39 13.37 -15.15
C LEU A 313 -28.17 14.43 -15.93
N THR A 314 -27.65 15.67 -16.01
CA THR A 314 -28.31 16.78 -16.66
C THR A 314 -28.34 16.63 -18.18
N SER A 315 -27.27 16.06 -18.75
CA SER A 315 -27.14 15.79 -20.18
C SER A 315 -28.13 14.75 -20.69
N ARG A 316 -28.62 13.87 -19.79
CA ARG A 316 -29.45 12.70 -20.12
C ARG A 316 -28.79 11.78 -21.14
N MET A 317 -27.48 11.64 -21.03
CA MET A 317 -26.70 10.65 -21.80
C MET A 317 -26.98 9.25 -21.29
N THR A 318 -26.93 8.28 -22.19
CA THR A 318 -26.84 6.87 -21.77
C THR A 318 -25.46 6.59 -21.18
N ALA A 319 -25.32 5.52 -20.41
CA ALA A 319 -24.02 5.11 -19.89
C ALA A 319 -23.01 4.81 -21.02
N ALA A 320 -23.47 4.21 -22.14
CA ALA A 320 -22.64 3.96 -23.31
C ALA A 320 -22.15 5.24 -23.99
N GLU A 321 -23.03 6.26 -24.16
CA GLU A 321 -22.62 7.55 -24.69
C GLU A 321 -21.63 8.28 -23.77
N PHE A 322 -21.83 8.20 -22.46
CA PHE A 322 -20.93 8.80 -21.49
C PHE A 322 -19.56 8.10 -21.47
N ALA A 323 -19.52 6.77 -21.60
CA ALA A 323 -18.28 6.01 -21.70
C ALA A 323 -17.38 6.45 -22.86
N LEU A 324 -17.93 7.03 -23.94
CA LEU A 324 -17.14 7.57 -25.04
C LEU A 324 -16.39 8.87 -24.69
N ILE A 325 -16.87 9.63 -23.71
CA ILE A 325 -16.35 10.98 -23.44
C ILE A 325 -15.81 11.19 -22.02
N HIS A 326 -16.09 10.29 -21.07
CA HIS A 326 -15.75 10.50 -19.64
C HIS A 326 -14.28 10.83 -19.42
N THR A 327 -13.36 10.20 -20.18
CA THR A 327 -11.91 10.49 -20.13
C THR A 327 -11.51 11.82 -20.75
N SER A 328 -12.42 12.46 -21.51
CA SER A 328 -12.16 13.69 -22.25
C SER A 328 -12.80 14.94 -21.62
N VAL A 329 -13.55 14.79 -20.53
CA VAL A 329 -14.22 15.88 -19.81
C VAL A 329 -13.70 16.01 -18.39
N THR A 330 -13.80 17.21 -17.84
CA THR A 330 -13.47 17.51 -16.43
C THR A 330 -14.38 18.60 -15.89
N ALA A 331 -14.56 18.61 -14.57
CA ALA A 331 -15.17 19.72 -13.83
C ALA A 331 -14.13 20.50 -13.01
N GLY A 332 -12.87 20.05 -13.00
CA GLY A 332 -11.80 20.66 -12.24
C GLY A 332 -11.17 21.87 -12.94
N THR A 333 -10.57 22.73 -12.15
CA THR A 333 -9.75 23.85 -12.59
C THR A 333 -8.28 23.54 -12.32
N GLY A 334 -7.37 24.10 -13.11
CA GLY A 334 -5.93 23.84 -12.96
C GLY A 334 -5.43 22.64 -13.78
N THR A 335 -4.24 22.15 -13.46
CA THR A 335 -3.56 21.08 -14.22
C THR A 335 -4.08 19.70 -13.87
N ALA A 336 -4.65 19.54 -12.68
CA ALA A 336 -5.18 18.27 -12.18
C ALA A 336 -6.26 18.46 -11.12
N VAL A 337 -7.00 17.39 -10.82
CA VAL A 337 -7.96 17.27 -9.71
C VAL A 337 -7.43 16.26 -8.73
N GLN A 338 -7.23 16.69 -7.48
CA GLN A 338 -6.75 15.81 -6.42
C GLN A 338 -7.90 15.16 -5.65
N GLY A 339 -7.66 13.95 -5.17
CA GLY A 339 -8.47 13.29 -4.15
C GLY A 339 -9.82 12.76 -4.63
N LEU A 340 -9.98 12.54 -5.93
CA LEU A 340 -11.12 11.78 -6.43
C LEU A 340 -10.93 10.30 -6.08
N VAL A 341 -12.01 9.67 -5.62
CA VAL A 341 -12.04 8.25 -5.24
C VAL A 341 -12.61 7.43 -6.40
N ASN A 342 -11.86 6.41 -6.81
CA ASN A 342 -12.29 5.49 -7.85
C ASN A 342 -13.34 4.51 -7.32
N VAL A 343 -14.59 4.67 -7.76
CA VAL A 343 -15.71 3.82 -7.32
C VAL A 343 -15.62 2.37 -7.78
N ASN A 344 -14.75 2.09 -8.75
CA ASN A 344 -14.52 0.73 -9.25
C ASN A 344 -13.54 -0.06 -8.37
N THR A 345 -12.68 0.62 -7.60
CA THR A 345 -11.60 -0.01 -6.82
C THR A 345 -11.63 0.32 -5.32
N ALA A 346 -12.42 1.32 -4.90
CA ALA A 346 -12.51 1.70 -3.49
C ALA A 346 -13.18 0.61 -2.66
N SER A 347 -12.69 0.38 -1.44
CA SER A 347 -13.32 -0.54 -0.47
C SER A 347 -14.68 0.01 0.00
N GLU A 348 -15.50 -0.88 0.55
CA GLU A 348 -16.79 -0.51 1.15
C GLU A 348 -16.62 0.60 2.21
N ALA A 349 -15.60 0.47 3.06
CA ALA A 349 -15.25 1.44 4.09
C ALA A 349 -14.98 2.84 3.50
N VAL A 350 -14.20 2.93 2.43
CA VAL A 350 -13.89 4.19 1.75
C VAL A 350 -15.15 4.76 1.07
N LEU A 351 -15.94 3.92 0.39
CA LEU A 351 -17.20 4.33 -0.25
C LEU A 351 -18.21 4.86 0.76
N ALA A 352 -18.27 4.27 1.96
CA ALA A 352 -19.13 4.72 3.04
C ALA A 352 -18.81 6.15 3.52
N CYS A 353 -17.57 6.59 3.36
CA CYS A 353 -17.14 7.94 3.70
C CYS A 353 -17.53 9.00 2.66
N ILE A 354 -17.92 8.60 1.45
CA ILE A 354 -18.23 9.52 0.36
C ILE A 354 -19.63 10.15 0.56
N PRO A 355 -19.73 11.49 0.60
CA PRO A 355 -21.02 12.17 0.66
C PRO A 355 -21.96 11.75 -0.47
N GLY A 356 -23.15 11.25 -0.12
CA GLY A 356 -24.14 10.76 -1.09
C GLY A 356 -24.13 9.25 -1.31
N ILE A 357 -23.03 8.54 -1.03
CA ILE A 357 -23.01 7.08 -0.91
C ILE A 357 -23.35 6.72 0.54
N GLY A 358 -22.43 6.97 1.48
CA GLY A 358 -22.64 6.73 2.90
C GLY A 358 -22.72 5.24 3.26
N LEU A 359 -22.77 4.96 4.57
CA LEU A 359 -22.81 3.59 5.13
C LEU A 359 -23.95 2.74 4.56
N ASN A 360 -25.13 3.33 4.31
CA ASN A 360 -26.30 2.57 3.87
C ASN A 360 -26.21 2.08 2.42
N SER A 361 -25.49 2.79 1.56
CA SER A 361 -25.43 2.48 0.12
C SER A 361 -24.12 1.77 -0.27
N ALA A 362 -23.05 1.92 0.51
CA ALA A 362 -21.75 1.34 0.19
C ALA A 362 -21.79 -0.19 -0.04
N PRO A 363 -22.46 -1.01 0.79
CA PRO A 363 -22.58 -2.44 0.55
C PRO A 363 -23.29 -2.77 -0.78
N THR A 364 -24.33 -2.00 -1.12
CA THR A 364 -25.08 -2.19 -2.39
C THR A 364 -24.22 -1.82 -3.60
N VAL A 365 -23.38 -0.78 -3.48
CA VAL A 365 -22.43 -0.36 -4.52
C VAL A 365 -21.40 -1.46 -4.77
N VAL A 366 -20.83 -2.03 -3.72
CA VAL A 366 -19.87 -3.15 -3.83
C VAL A 366 -20.55 -4.40 -4.43
N ALA A 367 -21.72 -4.78 -3.94
CA ALA A 367 -22.47 -5.92 -4.46
C ALA A 367 -22.80 -5.77 -5.96
N TYR A 368 -23.23 -4.57 -6.39
CA TYR A 368 -23.47 -4.30 -7.81
C TYR A 368 -22.21 -4.44 -8.65
N ARG A 369 -21.09 -3.87 -8.20
CA ARG A 369 -19.79 -3.95 -8.86
C ARG A 369 -19.33 -5.39 -9.08
N LEU A 370 -19.46 -6.23 -8.06
CA LEU A 370 -19.15 -7.66 -8.13
C LEU A 370 -20.03 -8.42 -9.13
N ALA A 371 -21.32 -8.11 -9.14
CA ALA A 371 -22.28 -8.78 -10.02
C ALA A 371 -22.18 -8.33 -11.49
N ASN A 372 -21.62 -7.14 -11.76
CA ASN A 372 -21.66 -6.52 -13.09
C ASN A 372 -20.26 -5.99 -13.55
N PRO A 373 -19.21 -6.84 -13.60
CA PRO A 373 -17.85 -6.39 -13.91
C PRO A 373 -17.72 -5.74 -15.30
N THR A 374 -18.54 -6.14 -16.25
CA THR A 374 -18.55 -5.58 -17.62
C THR A 374 -19.24 -4.21 -17.73
N ALA A 375 -19.99 -3.80 -16.72
CA ALA A 375 -20.67 -2.50 -16.70
C ALA A 375 -19.78 -1.35 -16.21
N LEU A 376 -18.58 -1.66 -15.68
CA LEU A 376 -17.68 -0.70 -15.00
C LEU A 376 -16.85 0.16 -15.99
N THR A 377 -17.37 0.43 -17.18
CA THR A 377 -16.68 1.21 -18.21
C THR A 377 -16.60 2.71 -17.92
N SER A 378 -17.41 3.20 -17.01
CA SER A 378 -17.40 4.58 -16.47
C SER A 378 -18.18 4.60 -15.16
N PHE A 379 -18.04 5.62 -14.34
CA PHE A 379 -18.82 5.71 -13.07
C PHE A 379 -20.33 5.92 -13.28
N ALA A 380 -20.81 6.03 -14.53
CA ALA A 380 -22.24 6.21 -14.84
C ALA A 380 -23.14 5.08 -14.29
N TRP A 381 -22.59 3.86 -14.16
CA TRP A 381 -23.31 2.71 -13.57
C TRP A 381 -23.84 3.01 -12.16
N LEU A 382 -23.12 3.84 -11.38
CA LEU A 382 -23.49 4.18 -10.01
C LEU A 382 -24.88 4.86 -9.96
N SER A 383 -25.28 5.58 -11.03
CA SER A 383 -26.60 6.21 -11.12
C SER A 383 -27.77 5.22 -11.16
N SER A 384 -27.52 3.93 -11.44
CA SER A 384 -28.52 2.86 -11.37
C SER A 384 -28.62 2.23 -9.97
N VAL A 385 -27.63 2.49 -9.11
CA VAL A 385 -27.52 1.90 -7.76
C VAL A 385 -28.01 2.87 -6.70
N ILE A 386 -27.67 4.15 -6.82
CA ILE A 386 -28.04 5.19 -5.87
C ILE A 386 -28.97 6.25 -6.50
N SER A 387 -29.71 6.99 -5.67
CA SER A 387 -30.60 8.04 -6.18
C SER A 387 -29.85 9.14 -6.92
N ALA A 388 -30.54 9.83 -7.87
CA ALA A 388 -29.95 10.95 -8.60
C ALA A 388 -29.46 12.09 -7.68
N ALA A 389 -30.13 12.32 -6.54
CA ALA A 389 -29.71 13.30 -5.55
C ALA A 389 -28.42 12.86 -4.83
N SER A 390 -28.33 11.58 -4.47
CA SER A 390 -27.13 10.95 -3.88
C SER A 390 -25.95 10.99 -4.86
N PHE A 391 -26.18 10.62 -6.11
CA PHE A 391 -25.17 10.63 -7.16
C PHE A 391 -24.61 12.04 -7.43
N ARG A 392 -25.46 13.08 -7.43
CA ARG A 392 -24.99 14.48 -7.50
C ARG A 392 -24.11 14.88 -6.34
N ARG A 393 -24.47 14.46 -5.10
CA ARG A 393 -23.67 14.74 -3.91
C ARG A 393 -22.33 14.01 -3.91
N ALA A 394 -22.28 12.78 -4.43
CA ALA A 394 -21.05 12.01 -4.56
C ALA A 394 -20.13 12.57 -5.67
N GLY A 395 -20.71 13.17 -6.70
CA GLY A 395 -20.02 13.59 -7.92
C GLY A 395 -18.71 14.37 -7.76
N PRO A 396 -18.58 15.33 -6.83
CA PRO A 396 -17.33 16.05 -6.60
C PRO A 396 -16.18 15.20 -6.04
N TYR A 397 -16.47 14.01 -5.54
CA TYR A 397 -15.52 13.15 -4.81
C TYR A 397 -15.16 11.85 -5.54
N ILE A 398 -15.84 11.54 -6.66
CA ILE A 398 -15.72 10.25 -7.33
C ILE A 398 -15.12 10.34 -8.73
N THR A 399 -14.48 9.25 -9.13
CA THR A 399 -13.97 9.00 -10.49
C THR A 399 -14.08 7.51 -10.83
N ASP A 400 -13.83 7.18 -12.07
CA ASP A 400 -13.61 5.83 -12.60
C ASP A 400 -12.18 5.62 -13.14
N GLN A 401 -11.29 6.59 -12.90
CA GLN A 401 -9.93 6.61 -13.45
C GLN A 401 -8.89 6.70 -12.35
N SER A 402 -7.77 6.02 -12.57
CA SER A 402 -6.65 6.00 -11.64
C SER A 402 -5.33 6.20 -12.38
N TYR A 403 -4.45 6.95 -11.77
CA TYR A 403 -3.14 7.30 -12.34
C TYR A 403 -1.99 7.03 -11.38
N GLN A 404 -2.24 6.87 -10.09
CA GLN A 404 -1.22 6.54 -9.10
C GLN A 404 -1.49 5.15 -8.56
N PHE A 405 -0.44 4.32 -8.57
CA PHE A 405 -0.49 2.93 -8.13
C PHE A 405 0.67 2.66 -7.19
N SER A 406 0.42 1.95 -6.11
CA SER A 406 1.48 1.47 -5.24
C SER A 406 1.77 -0.01 -5.45
N ALA A 407 3.05 -0.33 -5.43
CA ALA A 407 3.60 -1.68 -5.36
C ALA A 407 4.26 -1.84 -3.99
N ASP A 408 3.72 -2.68 -3.14
CA ASP A 408 4.33 -3.10 -1.89
C ASP A 408 5.05 -4.43 -2.15
N ILE A 409 6.36 -4.36 -2.28
CA ILE A 409 7.19 -5.45 -2.77
C ILE A 409 7.94 -6.07 -1.61
N ALA A 410 7.64 -7.32 -1.29
CA ALA A 410 8.43 -8.13 -0.37
C ALA A 410 9.29 -9.12 -1.14
N ALA A 411 10.54 -9.30 -0.75
CA ALA A 411 11.47 -10.20 -1.42
C ALA A 411 12.36 -10.94 -0.42
N VAL A 412 12.79 -12.12 -0.83
CA VAL A 412 13.81 -12.91 -0.17
C VAL A 412 14.94 -13.24 -1.14
N GLY A 413 16.15 -13.32 -0.64
CA GLY A 413 17.31 -13.79 -1.39
C GLY A 413 17.36 -15.31 -1.50
N ARG A 414 18.50 -15.83 -1.93
CA ARG A 414 18.72 -17.28 -2.08
C ARG A 414 18.41 -18.05 -0.81
N TYR A 415 17.79 -19.20 -0.99
CA TYR A 415 17.39 -20.10 0.10
C TYR A 415 16.47 -19.43 1.14
N GLY A 416 15.63 -18.47 0.70
CA GLY A 416 14.66 -17.76 1.54
C GLY A 416 15.28 -16.86 2.63
N ARG A 417 16.58 -16.55 2.54
CA ARG A 417 17.31 -15.68 3.47
C ARG A 417 17.30 -14.23 2.99
N GLY A 418 17.58 -13.30 3.89
CA GLY A 418 17.77 -11.90 3.52
C GLY A 418 16.48 -11.22 3.06
N TYR A 419 15.53 -11.03 3.96
CA TYR A 419 14.26 -10.35 3.68
C TYR A 419 14.46 -8.85 3.43
N CYS A 420 13.75 -8.34 2.42
CA CYS A 420 13.67 -6.93 2.10
C CYS A 420 12.22 -6.59 1.66
N ARG A 421 11.71 -5.42 2.07
CA ARG A 421 10.38 -4.93 1.66
C ARG A 421 10.42 -3.45 1.38
N GLU A 422 9.88 -3.05 0.23
CA GLU A 422 9.81 -1.66 -0.19
C GLU A 422 8.43 -1.34 -0.78
N LYS A 423 7.79 -0.27 -0.32
CA LYS A 423 6.61 0.31 -0.97
C LYS A 423 7.07 1.36 -1.98
N VAL A 424 6.63 1.23 -3.23
CA VAL A 424 6.91 2.16 -4.33
C VAL A 424 5.60 2.70 -4.87
N VAL A 425 5.47 4.03 -5.03
CA VAL A 425 4.31 4.65 -5.66
C VAL A 425 4.70 5.16 -7.04
N PHE A 426 3.94 4.74 -8.04
CA PHE A 426 4.09 5.14 -9.43
C PHE A 426 3.02 6.16 -9.81
N ASP A 427 3.37 7.09 -10.66
CA ASP A 427 2.45 8.02 -11.35
C ASP A 427 2.50 7.77 -12.86
N THR A 428 1.33 7.45 -13.45
CA THR A 428 1.15 7.20 -14.88
C THR A 428 0.49 8.36 -15.61
N SER A 429 0.26 9.48 -14.95
CA SER A 429 -0.48 10.65 -15.48
C SER A 429 0.13 11.25 -16.77
N LEU A 430 1.42 11.01 -17.00
CA LEU A 430 2.15 11.45 -18.19
C LEU A 430 2.38 10.33 -19.21
N GLY A 431 1.70 9.19 -19.07
CA GLY A 431 1.77 8.03 -19.97
C GLY A 431 2.86 7.04 -19.61
N ILE A 432 4.04 7.49 -19.15
CA ILE A 432 5.12 6.61 -18.71
C ILE A 432 5.13 6.56 -17.19
N PRO A 433 5.11 5.38 -16.55
CA PRO A 433 5.16 5.25 -15.10
C PRO A 433 6.42 5.90 -14.52
N ARG A 434 6.22 6.81 -13.57
CA ARG A 434 7.29 7.48 -12.83
C ARG A 434 7.17 7.16 -11.37
N ILE A 435 8.27 6.85 -10.73
CA ILE A 435 8.30 6.68 -9.28
C ILE A 435 8.26 8.06 -8.63
N ILE A 436 7.23 8.28 -7.80
CA ILE A 436 7.03 9.53 -7.05
C ILE A 436 7.32 9.38 -5.55
N TYR A 437 7.30 8.14 -5.04
CA TYR A 437 7.57 7.85 -3.63
C TYR A 437 8.18 6.46 -3.46
N ARG A 438 9.07 6.32 -2.46
CA ARG A 438 9.64 5.04 -2.02
C ARG A 438 9.71 5.02 -0.50
N GLN A 439 9.43 3.86 0.09
CA GLN A 439 9.51 3.63 1.51
C GLN A 439 10.07 2.24 1.80
N ASP A 440 11.12 2.17 2.60
CA ASP A 440 11.61 0.90 3.15
C ASP A 440 10.68 0.45 4.29
N LEU A 441 10.11 -0.73 4.14
CA LEU A 441 9.23 -1.39 5.11
C LEU A 441 9.86 -2.66 5.70
N SER A 442 11.14 -2.91 5.45
CA SER A 442 11.83 -4.10 5.95
C SER A 442 11.80 -4.21 7.47
N SER A 443 11.79 -3.07 8.17
CA SER A 443 11.71 -3.00 9.63
C SER A 443 10.30 -3.23 10.20
N SER A 444 9.26 -3.26 9.37
CA SER A 444 7.87 -3.51 9.80
C SER A 444 7.59 -5.00 10.08
N GLY A 445 8.59 -5.85 9.94
CA GLY A 445 8.46 -7.28 10.19
C GLY A 445 8.15 -8.10 8.92
N TRP A 446 7.90 -9.39 9.13
CA TRP A 446 7.59 -10.34 8.08
C TRP A 446 6.16 -10.14 7.58
N ALA A 447 5.99 -9.85 6.30
CA ALA A 447 4.70 -9.49 5.73
C ALA A 447 4.11 -10.55 4.78
N LEU A 448 4.80 -11.67 4.57
CA LEU A 448 4.36 -12.72 3.64
C LEU A 448 3.55 -13.85 4.31
N GLY A 449 3.15 -13.64 5.58
CA GLY A 449 2.34 -14.59 6.33
C GLY A 449 3.08 -15.88 6.72
N ALA A 450 2.38 -16.74 7.45
CA ALA A 450 2.95 -17.97 7.99
C ALA A 450 3.10 -19.07 6.91
N GLU A 451 2.19 -19.13 5.94
CA GLU A 451 2.17 -20.16 4.88
C GLU A 451 3.45 -20.08 4.03
N ILE A 452 3.75 -18.89 3.45
CA ILE A 452 4.97 -18.69 2.64
C ILE A 452 6.21 -18.93 3.47
N ARG A 453 6.21 -18.50 4.75
CA ARG A 453 7.33 -18.77 5.66
C ARG A 453 7.55 -20.25 5.89
N GLN A 454 6.48 -21.03 5.98
CA GLN A 454 6.55 -22.50 6.12
C GLN A 454 7.07 -23.17 4.84
N ASP A 455 6.61 -22.73 3.68
CA ASP A 455 7.05 -23.25 2.38
C ASP A 455 8.54 -22.99 2.15
N LEU A 456 9.03 -21.80 2.48
CA LEU A 456 10.45 -21.47 2.42
C LEU A 456 11.30 -22.35 3.36
N LYS A 457 10.78 -22.74 4.53
CA LYS A 457 11.45 -23.67 5.45
C LYS A 457 11.49 -25.10 4.91
N THR A 458 10.38 -25.59 4.34
CA THR A 458 10.25 -26.97 3.86
C THR A 458 11.09 -27.24 2.61
N THR A 459 11.28 -26.23 1.77
CA THR A 459 12.16 -26.33 0.59
C THR A 459 13.65 -26.26 0.91
N GLY A 460 14.02 -26.25 2.20
CA GLY A 460 15.42 -26.16 2.63
C GLY A 460 16.02 -24.77 2.44
N THR A 461 15.17 -23.77 2.30
CA THR A 461 15.55 -22.41 1.97
C THR A 461 15.71 -21.50 3.20
N LEU A 462 15.32 -21.98 4.40
CA LEU A 462 15.52 -21.28 5.68
C LEU A 462 16.37 -22.09 6.66
#